data_6c20f77f304b9bcdf98c2ce8f2db4f89
#
_entry.id   6c20f77f304b9bcdf98c2ce8f2db4f89
#
_cell.length_a   1.000
_cell.length_b   1.000
_cell.length_c   1.000
_cell.angle_alpha   90.00
_cell.angle_beta   90.00
_cell.angle_gamma   90.00
#
_symmetry.space_group_name_H-M   'P 1'
#
loop_
_entity.id
_entity.type
_entity.pdbx_description
1 polymer ?
#
loop_
_entity_poly.entity_id
_entity_poly.type
_entity_poly.pdbx_seq_one_letter_code
_entity_poly.pdbx_strand_id
1 'polypeptide(L)'
;MSKRTLISILSTALCIYLIIPSTFVHAISNSTTYKTEVKVKLLPTNSFSLKITGKYEVINLDNNTIIPNTNTISISQKDGKLVVINGNSTLVTSKGLNINEIQTNETNEIEVSNIHSASGVMPVKYRGSLQIRTGTSSPALFNVLDMEGYLKGVVPSEMPPSWHIEALKAQAVAARSYAHTQIQRNKSKGYLEMTVSNQVYGGKSNEHANSNRAVDETSGIYATYNNVPIDAVFHSSSGGHTENSENVWTSAVPYLKAVPDPYDQNNGNNHYRWTTTANIDTVKAKLNLKTNQTLVSLRIIERGPSAAVQQMEAIVFDELTKGTSNIPILPKYGSTPDSLRSIFGISLKSIKFDVSADSSQTIKMADGSEVNADSLKGQKIKNAAGTDVSITELNLPVRLKTSSKLVPTSPKSFSFTGDGWGHLLGMSQWGARGMAEQGYKYDQIIKHYYTGVDVKKIN
;
A
#
# COMPACT_ATOMS: atom_id res chain seq x y z
N MET A 1 47.94 -94.77 -40.22
CA MET A 1 46.48 -94.85 -40.14
C MET A 1 45.99 -93.79 -39.20
N SER A 2 45.53 -92.66 -39.74
CA SER A 2 45.23 -91.42 -38.99
C SER A 2 43.74 -91.23 -38.95
N LYS A 3 43.21 -91.01 -37.75
CA LYS A 3 41.81 -90.59 -37.52
C LYS A 3 41.82 -89.07 -37.42
N ARG A 4 41.16 -88.40 -38.36
CA ARG A 4 40.87 -86.95 -38.27
C ARG A 4 39.59 -86.78 -37.48
N THR A 5 39.68 -86.00 -36.39
CA THR A 5 38.59 -85.58 -35.56
C THR A 5 38.16 -84.13 -36.02
N LEU A 6 36.93 -83.98 -36.46
CA LEU A 6 36.32 -82.73 -36.79
C LEU A 6 35.91 -82.00 -35.47
N ILE A 7 36.44 -80.83 -35.21
CA ILE A 7 36.01 -79.96 -34.13
C ILE A 7 35.03 -78.93 -34.70
N SER A 8 33.74 -79.03 -34.29
CA SER A 8 32.70 -78.04 -34.56
C SER A 8 32.85 -76.88 -33.61
N ILE A 9 33.15 -75.67 -34.14
CA ILE A 9 33.21 -74.46 -33.36
C ILE A 9 31.79 -73.84 -33.30
N LEU A 10 31.16 -73.90 -32.11
CA LEU A 10 29.87 -73.23 -31.83
C LEU A 10 30.18 -71.80 -31.44
N SER A 11 29.85 -70.86 -32.33
CA SER A 11 29.97 -69.43 -32.10
C SER A 11 28.79 -68.98 -31.29
N THR A 12 28.96 -68.82 -29.97
CA THR A 12 28.01 -68.16 -29.10
C THR A 12 28.26 -66.61 -29.11
N ALA A 13 27.36 -65.88 -29.82
CA ALA A 13 27.34 -64.40 -29.75
C ALA A 13 26.84 -63.98 -28.40
N LEU A 14 27.77 -63.48 -27.59
CA LEU A 14 27.47 -62.87 -26.28
C LEU A 14 27.05 -61.40 -26.53
N CYS A 15 25.72 -61.15 -26.53
CA CYS A 15 25.20 -59.76 -26.50
C CYS A 15 25.48 -59.14 -25.13
N ILE A 16 26.55 -58.35 -25.02
CA ILE A 16 26.81 -57.49 -23.88
C ILE A 16 25.85 -56.30 -23.95
N TYR A 17 24.78 -56.34 -23.18
CA TYR A 17 23.96 -55.17 -22.88
C TYR A 17 24.81 -54.24 -22.01
N LEU A 18 25.39 -53.20 -22.60
CA LEU A 18 25.90 -52.05 -21.85
C LEU A 18 24.71 -51.33 -21.21
N ILE A 19 24.45 -51.66 -19.96
CA ILE A 19 23.61 -50.81 -19.10
C ILE A 19 24.46 -49.57 -18.81
N ILE A 20 24.26 -48.51 -19.61
CA ILE A 20 24.75 -47.19 -19.27
C ILE A 20 23.92 -46.74 -18.06
N PRO A 21 24.50 -46.57 -16.87
CA PRO A 21 23.79 -45.98 -15.78
C PRO A 21 23.40 -44.58 -16.23
N SER A 22 22.10 -44.29 -16.35
CA SER A 22 21.63 -42.94 -16.48
C SER A 22 22.05 -42.20 -15.20
N THR A 23 23.22 -41.61 -15.23
CA THR A 23 23.60 -40.63 -14.22
C THR A 23 22.59 -39.51 -14.33
N PHE A 24 21.65 -39.47 -13.40
CA PHE A 24 20.85 -38.29 -13.18
C PHE A 24 21.84 -37.21 -12.81
N VAL A 25 22.20 -36.35 -13.75
CA VAL A 25 22.89 -35.11 -13.48
C VAL A 25 21.91 -34.28 -12.66
N HIS A 26 22.11 -34.27 -11.36
CA HIS A 26 21.49 -33.26 -10.54
C HIS A 26 22.02 -31.94 -11.07
N ALA A 27 21.17 -31.20 -11.75
CA ALA A 27 21.52 -29.88 -12.24
C ALA A 27 21.87 -29.02 -11.02
N ILE A 28 23.14 -28.70 -10.88
CA ILE A 28 23.55 -27.61 -10.00
C ILE A 28 23.00 -26.38 -10.68
N SER A 29 21.92 -25.81 -10.12
CA SER A 29 21.34 -24.57 -10.63
C SER A 29 22.40 -23.48 -10.55
N ASN A 30 22.79 -22.91 -11.67
CA ASN A 30 23.67 -21.74 -11.76
C ASN A 30 22.89 -20.44 -11.52
N SER A 31 21.88 -20.47 -10.64
CA SER A 31 21.06 -19.31 -10.35
C SER A 31 21.87 -18.17 -9.76
N THR A 32 21.56 -16.95 -10.18
CA THR A 32 22.09 -15.72 -9.59
C THR A 32 21.79 -15.67 -8.10
N THR A 33 22.80 -15.38 -7.26
CA THR A 33 22.62 -15.11 -5.85
C THR A 33 22.55 -13.60 -5.65
N TYR A 34 21.46 -13.12 -5.11
CA TYR A 34 21.26 -11.70 -4.82
C TYR A 34 21.85 -11.33 -3.46
N LYS A 35 22.62 -10.22 -3.37
CA LYS A 35 23.22 -9.74 -2.12
C LYS A 35 22.14 -9.46 -1.05
N THR A 36 21.05 -8.83 -1.44
CA THR A 36 19.86 -8.61 -0.62
C THR A 36 18.65 -9.06 -1.42
N GLU A 37 18.22 -10.30 -1.19
CA GLU A 37 17.07 -10.86 -1.89
C GLU A 37 15.77 -10.22 -1.43
N VAL A 38 14.97 -9.80 -2.39
CA VAL A 38 13.58 -9.37 -2.22
C VAL A 38 12.67 -10.33 -2.96
N LYS A 39 11.67 -10.85 -2.27
CA LYS A 39 10.64 -11.69 -2.84
C LYS A 39 9.31 -10.96 -2.77
N VAL A 40 8.68 -10.75 -3.92
CA VAL A 40 7.41 -10.01 -4.05
C VAL A 40 6.34 -10.95 -4.56
N LYS A 41 5.21 -11.04 -3.84
CA LYS A 41 4.04 -11.77 -4.30
C LYS A 41 3.30 -10.95 -5.35
N LEU A 42 3.18 -11.52 -6.54
CA LEU A 42 2.44 -10.94 -7.66
C LEU A 42 0.99 -11.42 -7.65
N LEU A 43 0.13 -10.71 -8.36
CA LEU A 43 -1.31 -10.96 -8.44
C LEU A 43 -1.72 -11.39 -9.87
N PRO A 44 -1.36 -12.60 -10.34
CA PRO A 44 -1.78 -13.10 -11.64
C PRO A 44 -3.27 -13.49 -11.61
N THR A 45 -3.87 -13.57 -12.79
CA THR A 45 -5.16 -14.25 -12.96
C THR A 45 -5.00 -15.78 -12.83
N ASN A 46 -6.09 -16.54 -12.85
CA ASN A 46 -6.07 -18.01 -12.70
C ASN A 46 -5.27 -18.73 -13.81
N SER A 47 -5.08 -18.07 -14.95
CA SER A 47 -4.21 -18.53 -16.04
C SER A 47 -3.46 -17.34 -16.62
N PHE A 48 -2.19 -17.53 -16.93
CA PHE A 48 -1.33 -16.52 -17.52
C PHE A 48 -0.25 -17.19 -18.39
N SER A 49 0.36 -16.43 -19.28
CA SER A 49 1.53 -16.86 -20.03
C SER A 49 2.75 -16.06 -19.61
N LEU A 50 3.90 -16.68 -19.77
CA LEU A 50 5.23 -16.08 -19.54
C LEU A 50 5.93 -15.99 -20.88
N LYS A 51 6.46 -14.81 -21.21
CA LYS A 51 7.40 -14.63 -22.30
C LYS A 51 8.77 -14.33 -21.69
N ILE A 52 9.72 -15.24 -21.91
CA ILE A 52 11.03 -15.22 -21.29
C ILE A 52 12.05 -14.72 -22.31
N THR A 53 12.76 -13.63 -21.97
CA THR A 53 13.80 -13.03 -22.82
C THR A 53 15.10 -12.96 -22.03
N GLY A 54 16.18 -13.48 -22.58
CA GLY A 54 17.50 -13.48 -21.94
C GLY A 54 17.91 -14.84 -21.38
N LYS A 55 18.77 -14.86 -20.37
CA LYS A 55 19.41 -16.06 -19.84
C LYS A 55 18.70 -16.57 -18.60
N TYR A 56 17.86 -17.60 -18.79
CA TYR A 56 17.08 -18.23 -17.75
C TYR A 56 17.09 -19.76 -17.83
N GLU A 57 16.98 -20.40 -16.68
CA GLU A 57 16.66 -21.82 -16.54
C GLU A 57 15.27 -22.00 -15.98
N VAL A 58 14.49 -22.90 -16.57
CA VAL A 58 13.17 -23.30 -16.07
C VAL A 58 13.29 -24.66 -15.39
N ILE A 59 13.01 -24.74 -14.11
CA ILE A 59 13.20 -25.94 -13.29
C ILE A 59 11.84 -26.46 -12.80
N ASN A 60 11.56 -27.75 -13.08
CA ASN A 60 10.43 -28.46 -12.46
C ASN A 60 10.82 -28.91 -11.05
N LEU A 61 10.08 -28.47 -10.05
CA LEU A 61 10.39 -28.77 -8.65
C LEU A 61 9.97 -30.16 -8.17
N ASP A 62 9.17 -30.89 -8.93
CA ASP A 62 8.79 -32.26 -8.57
C ASP A 62 10.01 -33.19 -8.61
N ASN A 63 10.90 -32.99 -9.58
CA ASN A 63 12.04 -33.84 -9.88
C ASN A 63 13.36 -33.11 -10.11
N ASN A 64 13.40 -31.78 -9.94
CA ASN A 64 14.57 -30.90 -10.16
C ASN A 64 15.15 -31.00 -11.58
N THR A 65 14.33 -31.23 -12.60
CA THR A 65 14.78 -31.27 -13.99
C THR A 65 14.66 -29.90 -14.66
N ILE A 66 15.62 -29.58 -15.52
CA ILE A 66 15.57 -28.40 -16.38
C ILE A 66 14.59 -28.70 -17.53
N ILE A 67 13.63 -27.80 -17.74
CA ILE A 67 12.67 -27.84 -18.84
C ILE A 67 13.26 -26.99 -19.96
N PRO A 68 13.34 -27.49 -21.22
CA PRO A 68 13.75 -26.70 -22.37
C PRO A 68 12.89 -25.43 -22.49
N ASN A 69 13.53 -24.27 -22.59
CA ASN A 69 12.81 -23.00 -22.70
C ASN A 69 12.42 -22.71 -24.16
N THR A 70 11.12 -22.66 -24.44
CA THR A 70 10.56 -22.29 -25.76
C THR A 70 10.20 -20.82 -25.86
N ASN A 71 10.73 -19.97 -24.97
CA ASN A 71 10.46 -18.54 -24.85
C ASN A 71 9.03 -18.17 -24.42
N THR A 72 8.06 -19.08 -24.54
CA THR A 72 6.67 -18.86 -24.10
C THR A 72 6.15 -20.07 -23.35
N ILE A 73 5.68 -19.88 -22.13
CA ILE A 73 5.14 -20.90 -21.26
C ILE A 73 3.77 -20.43 -20.76
N SER A 74 2.73 -21.26 -20.93
CA SER A 74 1.40 -20.99 -20.38
C SER A 74 1.20 -21.76 -19.07
N ILE A 75 0.67 -21.09 -18.06
CA ILE A 75 0.46 -21.62 -16.72
C ILE A 75 -1.01 -21.51 -16.36
N SER A 76 -1.57 -22.60 -15.85
CA SER A 76 -2.88 -22.64 -15.20
C SER A 76 -2.83 -23.62 -14.02
N GLN A 77 -3.88 -23.61 -13.20
CA GLN A 77 -4.01 -24.56 -12.09
C GLN A 77 -5.30 -25.38 -12.26
N LYS A 78 -5.18 -26.69 -12.11
CA LYS A 78 -6.30 -27.64 -12.13
C LYS A 78 -6.06 -28.72 -11.08
N ASP A 79 -7.08 -29.04 -10.30
CA ASP A 79 -7.06 -30.10 -9.27
C ASP A 79 -5.86 -30.01 -8.33
N GLY A 80 -5.52 -28.75 -7.87
CA GLY A 80 -4.41 -28.49 -6.96
C GLY A 80 -3.02 -28.62 -7.57
N LYS A 81 -2.89 -28.81 -8.89
CA LYS A 81 -1.61 -28.93 -9.61
C LYS A 81 -1.49 -27.87 -10.67
N LEU A 82 -0.27 -27.42 -10.96
CA LEU A 82 -0.01 -26.55 -12.10
C LEU A 82 0.00 -27.38 -13.39
N VAL A 83 -0.71 -26.86 -14.37
CA VAL A 83 -0.66 -27.35 -15.77
C VAL A 83 0.19 -26.32 -16.53
N VAL A 84 1.28 -26.80 -17.09
CA VAL A 84 2.31 -26.04 -17.80
C VAL A 84 2.35 -26.45 -19.25
N ILE A 85 2.06 -25.53 -20.15
CA ILE A 85 2.16 -25.77 -21.61
C ILE A 85 3.41 -25.03 -22.10
N ASN A 86 4.36 -25.80 -22.66
CA ASN A 86 5.63 -25.33 -23.16
C ASN A 86 5.83 -25.82 -24.60
N GLY A 87 5.49 -24.98 -25.59
CA GLY A 87 5.39 -25.41 -26.99
C GLY A 87 4.35 -26.50 -27.15
N ASN A 88 4.75 -27.65 -27.71
CA ASN A 88 3.89 -28.80 -27.91
C ASN A 88 3.83 -29.74 -26.69
N SER A 89 4.53 -29.45 -25.63
CA SER A 89 4.62 -30.29 -24.44
C SER A 89 3.71 -29.78 -23.33
N THR A 90 3.01 -30.70 -22.65
CA THR A 90 2.24 -30.41 -21.44
C THR A 90 2.89 -31.13 -20.26
N LEU A 91 3.18 -30.36 -19.20
CA LEU A 91 3.71 -30.86 -17.93
C LEU A 91 2.69 -30.56 -16.82
N VAL A 92 2.55 -31.49 -15.88
CA VAL A 92 1.79 -31.29 -14.65
C VAL A 92 2.75 -31.38 -13.49
N THR A 93 2.77 -30.36 -12.61
CA THR A 93 3.64 -30.33 -11.42
C THR A 93 2.84 -30.01 -10.18
N SER A 94 3.17 -30.70 -9.08
CA SER A 94 2.55 -30.49 -7.76
C SER A 94 3.28 -29.47 -6.91
N LYS A 95 4.60 -29.34 -7.06
CA LYS A 95 5.45 -28.41 -6.29
C LYS A 95 5.64 -27.08 -7.01
N GLY A 96 5.49 -27.04 -8.33
CA GLY A 96 5.62 -25.84 -9.13
C GLY A 96 6.90 -25.72 -9.93
N LEU A 97 7.20 -24.49 -10.35
CA LEU A 97 8.36 -24.14 -11.18
C LEU A 97 9.19 -23.04 -10.54
N ASN A 98 10.50 -23.10 -10.81
CA ASN A 98 11.38 -21.93 -10.70
C ASN A 98 11.84 -21.51 -12.10
N ILE A 99 11.81 -20.23 -12.37
CA ILE A 99 12.43 -19.61 -13.55
C ILE A 99 13.56 -18.77 -13.02
N ASN A 100 14.76 -19.33 -13.02
CA ASN A 100 15.93 -18.72 -12.40
C ASN A 100 16.72 -17.91 -13.44
N GLU A 101 17.00 -16.66 -13.11
CA GLU A 101 17.97 -15.88 -13.83
C GLU A 101 19.37 -16.48 -13.61
N ILE A 102 20.08 -16.82 -14.70
CA ILE A 102 21.40 -17.47 -14.61
C ILE A 102 22.49 -16.43 -14.40
N GLN A 103 22.34 -15.28 -15.03
CA GLN A 103 23.29 -14.17 -14.98
C GLN A 103 22.53 -12.86 -15.10
N THR A 104 22.68 -11.97 -14.11
CA THR A 104 22.04 -10.66 -14.12
C THR A 104 22.44 -9.85 -15.35
N ASN A 105 21.47 -9.35 -16.10
CA ASN A 105 21.66 -8.54 -17.30
C ASN A 105 20.47 -7.59 -17.47
N GLU A 106 20.73 -6.39 -17.97
CA GLU A 106 19.69 -5.38 -18.24
C GLU A 106 18.68 -5.81 -19.31
N THR A 107 19.06 -6.72 -20.21
CA THR A 107 18.15 -7.25 -21.24
C THR A 107 17.30 -8.41 -20.77
N ASN A 108 17.61 -9.00 -19.61
CA ASN A 108 16.81 -10.08 -19.04
C ASN A 108 15.46 -9.54 -18.60
N GLU A 109 14.40 -10.23 -19.00
CA GLU A 109 13.04 -9.92 -18.57
C GLU A 109 12.10 -11.12 -18.74
N ILE A 110 11.10 -11.19 -17.87
CA ILE A 110 9.99 -12.12 -17.99
C ILE A 110 8.70 -11.30 -18.02
N GLU A 111 7.98 -11.35 -19.16
CA GLU A 111 6.67 -10.74 -19.26
C GLU A 111 5.60 -11.74 -18.80
N VAL A 112 4.76 -11.32 -17.87
CA VAL A 112 3.59 -12.09 -17.39
C VAL A 112 2.34 -11.46 -17.99
N SER A 113 1.56 -12.21 -18.77
CA SER A 113 0.49 -11.64 -19.61
C SER A 113 -0.67 -11.01 -18.84
N ASN A 114 -1.02 -11.53 -17.67
CA ASN A 114 -2.25 -11.18 -16.96
C ASN A 114 -1.98 -10.94 -15.47
N ILE A 115 -1.58 -9.72 -15.14
CA ILE A 115 -1.35 -9.26 -13.76
C ILE A 115 -2.40 -8.22 -13.39
N HIS A 116 -3.02 -8.35 -12.24
CA HIS A 116 -3.88 -7.32 -11.65
C HIS A 116 -3.04 -6.13 -11.21
N SER A 117 -3.37 -4.96 -11.70
CA SER A 117 -2.76 -3.68 -11.36
C SER A 117 -3.85 -2.65 -11.03
N ALA A 118 -3.46 -1.45 -10.60
CA ALA A 118 -4.39 -0.34 -10.39
C ALA A 118 -5.14 0.05 -11.69
N SER A 119 -4.54 -0.20 -12.87
CA SER A 119 -5.11 0.07 -14.19
C SER A 119 -5.91 -1.10 -14.77
N GLY A 120 -6.10 -2.18 -14.01
CA GLY A 120 -6.79 -3.39 -14.46
C GLY A 120 -5.83 -4.56 -14.69
N VAL A 121 -6.27 -5.57 -15.46
CA VAL A 121 -5.45 -6.73 -15.81
C VAL A 121 -4.65 -6.43 -17.07
N MET A 122 -3.32 -6.54 -16.99
CA MET A 122 -2.43 -6.20 -18.09
C MET A 122 -1.13 -7.03 -18.05
N PRO A 123 -0.40 -7.13 -19.18
CA PRO A 123 0.94 -7.69 -19.17
C PRO A 123 1.92 -6.80 -18.43
N VAL A 124 2.78 -7.41 -17.60
CA VAL A 124 3.82 -6.72 -16.84
C VAL A 124 5.14 -7.47 -17.00
N LYS A 125 6.21 -6.72 -17.26
CA LYS A 125 7.58 -7.22 -17.34
C LYS A 125 8.25 -7.17 -15.98
N TYR A 126 9.06 -8.17 -15.69
CA TYR A 126 9.80 -8.29 -14.42
C TYR A 126 11.28 -8.57 -14.69
N ARG A 127 12.15 -8.03 -13.84
CA ARG A 127 13.56 -8.43 -13.70
C ARG A 127 13.68 -9.63 -12.78
N GLY A 128 14.88 -10.25 -12.75
CA GLY A 128 15.19 -11.31 -11.81
C GLY A 128 14.46 -12.60 -12.11
N SER A 129 14.23 -13.39 -11.10
CA SER A 129 13.68 -14.74 -11.18
C SER A 129 12.18 -14.77 -10.85
N LEU A 130 11.46 -15.80 -11.32
CA LEU A 130 10.09 -16.06 -10.90
C LEU A 130 9.98 -17.42 -10.19
N GLN A 131 9.16 -17.48 -9.16
CA GLN A 131 8.76 -18.71 -8.50
C GLN A 131 7.26 -18.89 -8.63
N ILE A 132 6.84 -20.03 -9.16
CA ILE A 132 5.43 -20.37 -9.35
C ILE A 132 5.13 -21.59 -8.49
N ARG A 133 4.10 -21.48 -7.67
CA ARG A 133 3.66 -22.54 -6.74
C ARG A 133 2.18 -22.81 -6.94
N THR A 134 1.73 -23.96 -6.52
CA THR A 134 0.29 -24.21 -6.37
C THR A 134 -0.26 -23.32 -5.26
N GLY A 135 -1.39 -22.68 -5.51
CA GLY A 135 -2.11 -21.90 -4.50
C GLY A 135 -3.42 -22.60 -4.11
N THR A 136 -4.22 -21.97 -3.27
CA THR A 136 -5.50 -22.53 -2.82
C THR A 136 -6.51 -22.70 -3.98
N SER A 137 -6.66 -21.66 -4.80
CA SER A 137 -7.60 -21.63 -5.93
C SER A 137 -6.96 -21.23 -7.26
N SER A 138 -5.79 -20.63 -7.22
CA SER A 138 -5.05 -20.13 -8.38
C SER A 138 -3.55 -20.25 -8.14
N PRO A 139 -2.71 -20.22 -9.19
CA PRO A 139 -1.26 -20.23 -9.02
C PRO A 139 -0.78 -19.06 -8.15
N ALA A 140 0.14 -19.36 -7.24
CA ALA A 140 0.87 -18.34 -6.49
C ALA A 140 2.16 -17.99 -7.24
N LEU A 141 2.33 -16.73 -7.56
CA LEU A 141 3.47 -16.22 -8.35
C LEU A 141 4.28 -15.23 -7.51
N PHE A 142 5.59 -15.41 -7.52
CA PHE A 142 6.53 -14.54 -6.80
C PHE A 142 7.64 -14.10 -7.74
N ASN A 143 7.98 -12.81 -7.67
CA ASN A 143 9.19 -12.28 -8.28
C ASN A 143 10.31 -12.24 -7.24
N VAL A 144 11.49 -12.72 -7.61
CA VAL A 144 12.67 -12.80 -6.75
C VAL A 144 13.81 -12.06 -7.44
N LEU A 145 14.32 -11.01 -6.79
CA LEU A 145 15.34 -10.14 -7.36
C LEU A 145 16.17 -9.47 -6.25
N ASP A 146 17.15 -8.68 -6.62
CA ASP A 146 17.90 -7.87 -5.67
C ASP A 146 17.13 -6.61 -5.23
N MET A 147 17.58 -5.99 -4.16
CA MET A 147 16.98 -4.77 -3.60
C MET A 147 16.92 -3.62 -4.62
N GLU A 148 18.00 -3.40 -5.38
CA GLU A 148 18.04 -2.28 -6.32
C GLU A 148 17.12 -2.51 -7.51
N GLY A 149 17.05 -3.74 -8.02
CA GLY A 149 16.08 -4.13 -9.05
C GLY A 149 14.62 -3.98 -8.59
N TYR A 150 14.33 -4.32 -7.34
CA TYR A 150 13.02 -4.08 -6.72
C TYR A 150 12.69 -2.59 -6.66
N LEU A 151 13.61 -1.75 -6.21
CA LEU A 151 13.41 -0.31 -6.09
C LEU A 151 13.22 0.40 -7.42
N LYS A 152 13.83 -0.09 -8.51
CA LYS A 152 13.58 0.42 -9.88
C LYS A 152 12.12 0.27 -10.29
N GLY A 153 11.42 -0.76 -9.78
CA GLY A 153 9.98 -0.95 -9.99
C GLY A 153 9.09 -0.24 -8.96
N VAL A 154 9.62 0.16 -7.80
CA VAL A 154 8.89 0.84 -6.71
C VAL A 154 8.93 2.36 -6.87
N VAL A 155 10.13 2.95 -7.01
CA VAL A 155 10.29 4.41 -6.99
C VAL A 155 9.42 5.12 -8.02
N PRO A 156 9.33 4.69 -9.30
CA PRO A 156 8.46 5.34 -10.28
C PRO A 156 6.96 5.08 -10.05
N SER A 157 6.62 4.06 -9.24
CA SER A 157 5.24 3.77 -8.85
C SER A 157 4.75 4.63 -7.69
N GLU A 158 5.69 5.13 -6.86
CA GLU A 158 5.41 5.96 -5.68
C GLU A 158 5.57 7.46 -5.98
N MET A 159 6.51 7.83 -6.82
CA MET A 159 6.83 9.23 -7.10
C MET A 159 7.00 9.45 -8.62
N PRO A 160 6.37 10.48 -9.23
CA PRO A 160 6.51 10.75 -10.67
C PRO A 160 7.97 10.89 -11.09
N PRO A 161 8.44 10.12 -12.08
CA PRO A 161 9.85 10.16 -12.53
C PRO A 161 10.29 11.50 -13.13
N SER A 162 9.34 12.38 -13.45
CA SER A 162 9.61 13.75 -13.91
C SER A 162 10.00 14.73 -12.80
N TRP A 163 9.88 14.31 -11.53
CA TRP A 163 10.25 15.18 -10.41
C TRP A 163 11.75 15.32 -10.27
N HIS A 164 12.18 16.29 -9.44
CA HIS A 164 13.59 16.59 -9.24
C HIS A 164 14.38 15.38 -8.74
N ILE A 165 15.60 15.17 -9.27
CA ILE A 165 16.40 13.97 -8.99
C ILE A 165 16.68 13.77 -7.48
N GLU A 166 16.85 14.84 -6.72
CA GLU A 166 17.09 14.73 -5.27
C GLU A 166 15.85 14.25 -4.50
N ALA A 167 14.64 14.56 -4.98
CA ALA A 167 13.41 13.98 -4.44
C ALA A 167 13.32 12.48 -4.74
N LEU A 168 13.62 12.08 -5.97
CA LEU A 168 13.66 10.66 -6.38
C LEU A 168 14.72 9.87 -5.59
N LYS A 169 15.89 10.47 -5.31
CA LYS A 169 16.93 9.89 -4.46
C LYS A 169 16.44 9.73 -3.01
N ALA A 170 15.80 10.75 -2.45
CA ALA A 170 15.21 10.66 -1.11
C ALA A 170 14.16 9.53 -1.05
N GLN A 171 13.29 9.43 -2.06
CA GLN A 171 12.33 8.34 -2.17
C GLN A 171 13.01 6.97 -2.27
N ALA A 172 14.09 6.83 -3.03
CA ALA A 172 14.85 5.58 -3.15
C ALA A 172 15.46 5.15 -1.81
N VAL A 173 16.06 6.09 -1.06
CA VAL A 173 16.63 5.83 0.29
C VAL A 173 15.53 5.46 1.30
N ALA A 174 14.41 6.18 1.30
CA ALA A 174 13.27 5.87 2.16
C ALA A 174 12.69 4.49 1.82
N ALA A 175 12.40 4.22 0.55
CA ALA A 175 11.85 2.95 0.09
C ALA A 175 12.77 1.76 0.37
N ARG A 176 14.10 1.93 0.24
CA ARG A 176 15.09 0.89 0.58
C ARG A 176 15.09 0.57 2.07
N SER A 177 15.08 1.60 2.91
CA SER A 177 15.07 1.45 4.37
C SER A 177 13.78 0.77 4.84
N TYR A 178 12.64 1.20 4.31
CA TYR A 178 11.33 0.59 4.55
C TYR A 178 11.31 -0.88 4.10
N ALA A 179 11.71 -1.18 2.86
CA ALA A 179 11.72 -2.54 2.33
C ALA A 179 12.59 -3.47 3.17
N HIS A 180 13.78 -3.03 3.59
CA HIS A 180 14.66 -3.77 4.49
C HIS A 180 13.93 -4.15 5.78
N THR A 181 13.28 -3.20 6.43
CA THR A 181 12.54 -3.42 7.67
C THR A 181 11.34 -4.36 7.45
N GLN A 182 10.62 -4.20 6.35
CA GLN A 182 9.48 -5.06 6.03
C GLN A 182 9.89 -6.50 5.73
N ILE A 183 11.02 -6.73 5.07
CA ILE A 183 11.59 -8.08 4.87
C ILE A 183 11.85 -8.74 6.22
N GLN A 184 12.44 -8.03 7.18
CA GLN A 184 12.72 -8.56 8.52
C GLN A 184 11.41 -8.88 9.28
N ARG A 185 10.41 -8.00 9.23
CA ARG A 185 9.09 -8.22 9.86
C ARG A 185 8.32 -9.38 9.24
N ASN A 186 8.44 -9.56 7.93
CA ASN A 186 7.72 -10.57 7.17
C ASN A 186 8.52 -11.87 6.98
N LYS A 187 9.54 -12.15 7.78
CA LYS A 187 10.35 -13.38 7.66
C LYS A 187 9.52 -14.66 7.65
N SER A 188 8.51 -14.77 8.50
CA SER A 188 7.62 -15.94 8.55
C SER A 188 6.72 -16.06 7.31
N LYS A 189 6.32 -14.95 6.72
CA LYS A 189 5.55 -14.89 5.48
C LYS A 189 6.44 -15.13 4.26
N GLY A 190 7.68 -14.65 4.31
CA GLY A 190 8.72 -14.87 3.32
C GLY A 190 8.56 -14.06 2.02
N TYR A 191 7.70 -13.04 1.99
CA TYR A 191 7.53 -12.15 0.83
C TYR A 191 6.91 -10.80 1.21
N LEU A 192 7.05 -9.81 0.31
CA LEU A 192 6.34 -8.54 0.33
C LEU A 192 5.14 -8.60 -0.63
N GLU A 193 4.09 -7.83 -0.34
CA GLU A 193 2.98 -7.61 -1.26
C GLU A 193 3.34 -6.51 -2.28
N MET A 194 2.85 -6.64 -3.51
CA MET A 194 3.07 -5.64 -4.58
C MET A 194 2.15 -4.42 -4.51
N THR A 195 1.37 -4.27 -3.46
CA THR A 195 0.33 -3.24 -3.28
C THR A 195 0.68 -2.28 -2.16
N VAL A 196 -0.18 -1.29 -1.89
CA VAL A 196 -0.07 -0.34 -0.77
C VAL A 196 0.03 -1.01 0.62
N SER A 197 -0.19 -2.31 0.74
CA SER A 197 0.06 -3.06 1.98
C SER A 197 1.54 -3.10 2.37
N ASN A 198 2.45 -2.95 1.39
CA ASN A 198 3.86 -2.70 1.58
C ASN A 198 4.27 -1.49 0.73
N GLN A 199 4.63 -1.68 -0.54
CA GLN A 199 4.95 -0.62 -1.50
C GLN A 199 4.41 -1.02 -2.87
N VAL A 200 3.91 -0.05 -3.64
CA VAL A 200 3.43 -0.32 -5.00
C VAL A 200 4.61 -0.74 -5.87
N TYR A 201 4.57 -1.96 -6.40
CA TYR A 201 5.61 -2.52 -7.24
C TYR A 201 5.08 -2.79 -8.64
N GLY A 202 5.54 -2.01 -9.61
CA GLY A 202 5.10 -2.07 -11.02
C GLY A 202 5.99 -2.93 -11.93
N GLY A 203 7.00 -3.62 -11.37
CA GLY A 203 7.96 -4.39 -12.16
C GLY A 203 8.80 -3.53 -13.11
N LYS A 204 9.46 -4.17 -14.07
CA LYS A 204 10.29 -3.52 -15.10
C LYS A 204 9.46 -2.64 -16.05
N SER A 205 8.18 -2.95 -16.21
CA SER A 205 7.28 -2.13 -17.06
C SER A 205 7.13 -0.69 -16.58
N ASN A 206 7.29 -0.43 -15.29
CA ASN A 206 7.18 0.92 -14.71
C ASN A 206 8.51 1.66 -14.61
N GLU A 207 9.63 1.01 -14.92
CA GLU A 207 10.95 1.64 -14.81
C GLU A 207 11.09 2.87 -15.72
N HIS A 208 11.79 3.88 -15.20
CA HIS A 208 12.10 5.09 -15.95
C HIS A 208 13.55 5.50 -15.71
N ALA A 209 14.22 6.05 -16.73
CA ALA A 209 15.63 6.39 -16.65
C ALA A 209 16.01 7.28 -15.44
N ASN A 210 15.19 8.30 -15.12
CA ASN A 210 15.46 9.20 -14.01
C ASN A 210 15.32 8.49 -12.65
N SER A 211 14.27 7.68 -12.44
CA SER A 211 14.11 6.92 -11.19
C SER A 211 15.16 5.83 -11.06
N ASN A 212 15.52 5.15 -12.16
CA ASN A 212 16.61 4.17 -12.15
C ASN A 212 17.94 4.83 -11.76
N ARG A 213 18.26 6.01 -12.33
CA ARG A 213 19.43 6.79 -11.94
C ARG A 213 19.43 7.16 -10.45
N ALA A 214 18.28 7.57 -9.90
CA ALA A 214 18.17 7.87 -8.47
C ALA A 214 18.44 6.66 -7.59
N VAL A 215 17.94 5.48 -7.97
CA VAL A 215 18.21 4.20 -7.29
C VAL A 215 19.70 3.86 -7.37
N ASP A 216 20.29 3.91 -8.56
CA ASP A 216 21.69 3.54 -8.79
C ASP A 216 22.67 4.48 -8.05
N GLU A 217 22.44 5.81 -8.11
CA GLU A 217 23.26 6.81 -7.41
C GLU A 217 23.14 6.75 -5.88
N THR A 218 22.11 6.10 -5.34
CA THR A 218 21.90 5.89 -3.90
C THR A 218 22.03 4.42 -3.49
N SER A 219 22.60 3.58 -4.34
CA SER A 219 22.69 2.13 -4.09
C SER A 219 23.40 1.81 -2.77
N GLY A 220 22.73 0.98 -1.94
CA GLY A 220 23.19 0.59 -0.62
C GLY A 220 23.14 1.69 0.44
N ILE A 221 22.56 2.87 0.17
CA ILE A 221 22.38 3.97 1.13
C ILE A 221 21.04 3.81 1.83
N TYR A 222 21.07 3.85 3.16
CA TYR A 222 19.91 3.71 4.04
C TYR A 222 19.77 4.91 4.99
N ALA A 223 18.54 5.21 5.39
CA ALA A 223 18.26 6.00 6.57
C ALA A 223 18.34 5.08 7.80
N THR A 224 19.15 5.46 8.78
CA THR A 224 19.43 4.64 9.97
C THR A 224 19.22 5.41 11.26
N TYR A 225 18.74 4.73 12.28
CA TYR A 225 18.71 5.23 13.65
C TYR A 225 19.44 4.22 14.53
N ASN A 226 20.41 4.69 15.33
CA ASN A 226 21.30 3.83 16.09
C ASN A 226 21.97 2.72 15.24
N ASN A 227 22.42 3.07 14.04
CA ASN A 227 23.06 2.16 13.05
C ASN A 227 22.16 1.06 12.47
N VAL A 228 20.85 1.09 12.69
CA VAL A 228 19.88 0.14 12.14
C VAL A 228 19.01 0.85 11.11
N PRO A 229 18.73 0.27 9.93
CA PRO A 229 17.77 0.82 8.99
C PRO A 229 16.41 1.06 9.65
N ILE A 230 15.83 2.22 9.40
CA ILE A 230 14.55 2.61 9.97
C ILE A 230 13.36 2.12 9.14
N ASP A 231 12.22 2.03 9.76
CA ASP A 231 10.93 1.91 9.08
C ASP A 231 10.55 3.28 8.48
N ALA A 232 11.18 3.60 7.35
CA ALA A 232 11.09 4.91 6.72
C ALA A 232 9.77 5.05 5.94
N VAL A 233 8.66 5.11 6.67
CA VAL A 233 7.32 5.32 6.09
C VAL A 233 7.21 6.68 5.43
N PHE A 234 6.43 6.77 4.35
CA PHE A 234 6.22 7.99 3.59
C PHE A 234 4.75 8.10 3.14
N HIS A 235 4.34 9.28 2.77
CA HIS A 235 2.98 9.59 2.35
C HIS A 235 2.98 10.67 1.27
N SER A 236 1.84 10.86 0.61
CA SER A 236 1.75 11.77 -0.54
C SER A 236 1.99 13.23 -0.15
N SER A 237 1.20 13.78 0.79
CA SER A 237 1.22 15.21 1.16
C SER A 237 0.94 15.38 2.66
N SER A 238 1.75 16.17 3.35
CA SER A 238 1.60 16.45 4.78
C SER A 238 0.53 17.52 5.10
N GLY A 239 0.13 18.30 4.08
CA GLY A 239 -0.70 19.47 4.30
C GLY A 239 -0.02 20.55 5.16
N GLY A 240 1.32 20.65 5.08
CA GLY A 240 2.13 21.68 5.77
C GLY A 240 2.75 21.25 7.10
N HIS A 241 2.47 20.05 7.61
CA HIS A 241 3.07 19.54 8.85
C HIS A 241 2.89 18.03 8.98
N THR A 242 3.93 17.28 9.29
CA THR A 242 3.84 15.85 9.61
C THR A 242 3.35 15.65 11.05
N GLU A 243 3.06 14.39 11.45
CA GLU A 243 2.53 14.08 12.77
C GLU A 243 3.47 13.14 13.55
N ASN A 244 3.30 13.07 14.87
CA ASN A 244 3.97 12.08 15.71
C ASN A 244 3.33 10.70 15.51
N SER A 245 4.15 9.65 15.51
CA SER A 245 3.66 8.27 15.28
C SER A 245 2.65 7.81 16.33
N GLU A 246 2.83 8.20 17.58
CA GLU A 246 1.92 7.90 18.70
C GLU A 246 0.53 8.51 18.52
N ASN A 247 0.43 9.60 17.78
CA ASN A 247 -0.82 10.31 17.49
C ASN A 247 -1.57 9.76 16.27
N VAL A 248 -0.99 8.80 15.57
CA VAL A 248 -1.58 8.19 14.36
C VAL A 248 -1.76 6.69 14.54
N TRP A 249 -0.74 6.00 15.08
CA TRP A 249 -0.67 4.53 15.17
C TRP A 249 -0.55 3.98 16.58
N THR A 250 -0.53 4.75 17.62
CA THR A 250 -0.45 4.36 19.04
C THR A 250 0.94 4.17 19.64
N SER A 251 1.98 3.87 18.84
CA SER A 251 3.32 3.62 19.38
C SER A 251 4.26 4.78 19.05
N ALA A 252 4.97 5.28 20.06
CA ALA A 252 5.99 6.29 19.87
C ALA A 252 7.22 5.69 19.18
N VAL A 253 7.56 6.20 18.00
CA VAL A 253 8.75 5.84 17.24
C VAL A 253 9.71 7.03 17.27
N PRO A 254 10.96 6.89 17.76
CA PRO A 254 11.82 8.02 18.08
C PRO A 254 12.17 8.90 16.87
N TYR A 255 12.19 8.34 15.68
CA TYR A 255 12.51 9.03 14.42
C TYR A 255 11.26 9.47 13.62
N LEU A 256 10.04 9.10 14.03
CA LEU A 256 8.78 9.53 13.40
C LEU A 256 8.11 10.62 14.25
N LYS A 257 8.69 11.81 14.19
CA LYS A 257 8.22 12.99 14.92
C LYS A 257 7.60 14.01 13.99
N ALA A 258 6.70 14.80 14.56
CA ALA A 258 6.04 15.90 13.86
C ALA A 258 7.05 16.99 13.50
N VAL A 259 7.10 17.37 12.22
CA VAL A 259 7.95 18.45 11.72
C VAL A 259 7.15 19.40 10.83
N PRO A 260 7.44 20.72 10.87
CA PRO A 260 6.89 21.67 9.91
C PRO A 260 7.31 21.32 8.48
N ASP A 261 6.39 21.42 7.54
CA ASP A 261 6.63 21.11 6.13
C ASP A 261 6.09 22.23 5.21
N PRO A 262 6.70 23.43 5.25
CA PRO A 262 6.29 24.53 4.37
C PRO A 262 6.54 24.23 2.88
N TYR A 263 7.36 23.21 2.59
CA TYR A 263 7.72 22.77 1.24
C TYR A 263 6.62 21.99 0.53
N ASP A 264 5.67 21.44 1.29
CA ASP A 264 4.54 20.65 0.77
C ASP A 264 3.55 21.50 -0.03
N GLN A 265 3.44 22.80 0.30
CA GLN A 265 2.62 23.77 -0.44
C GLN A 265 3.38 24.29 -1.67
N ASN A 266 3.49 23.46 -2.71
CA ASN A 266 4.11 23.85 -3.97
C ASN A 266 3.15 23.77 -5.15
N ASN A 267 3.53 24.36 -6.29
CA ASN A 267 2.71 24.40 -7.50
C ASN A 267 2.42 22.98 -8.00
N GLY A 268 1.13 22.70 -8.20
CA GLY A 268 0.64 21.42 -8.69
C GLY A 268 0.31 20.39 -7.61
N ASN A 269 0.49 20.70 -6.32
CA ASN A 269 0.05 19.81 -5.24
C ASN A 269 -1.47 19.83 -5.07
N ASN A 270 -2.18 19.01 -5.83
CA ASN A 270 -3.62 18.83 -5.73
C ASN A 270 -4.05 18.04 -4.48
N HIS A 271 -3.08 17.59 -3.67
CA HIS A 271 -3.31 16.82 -2.45
C HIS A 271 -3.16 17.68 -1.20
N TYR A 272 -2.66 18.92 -1.35
CA TYR A 272 -2.44 19.83 -0.22
C TYR A 272 -3.75 20.14 0.51
N ARG A 273 -4.83 20.42 -0.21
CA ARG A 273 -6.17 20.71 0.37
C ARG A 273 -7.26 19.91 -0.33
N TRP A 274 -8.27 19.49 0.43
CA TRP A 274 -9.36 18.69 -0.09
C TRP A 274 -10.66 18.97 0.66
N THR A 275 -11.80 18.71 0.00
CA THR A 275 -13.13 18.72 0.60
C THR A 275 -13.90 17.50 0.11
N THR A 276 -14.64 16.88 1.00
CA THR A 276 -15.55 15.76 0.68
C THR A 276 -16.78 15.82 1.57
N THR A 277 -17.87 15.20 1.15
CA THR A 277 -19.15 15.23 1.86
C THR A 277 -19.63 13.81 2.11
N ALA A 278 -20.10 13.54 3.31
CA ALA A 278 -20.77 12.30 3.70
C ALA A 278 -22.26 12.56 3.94
N ASN A 279 -23.12 11.73 3.33
CA ASN A 279 -24.54 11.72 3.62
C ASN A 279 -24.77 11.20 5.05
N ILE A 280 -25.71 11.82 5.78
CA ILE A 280 -25.99 11.47 7.19
C ILE A 280 -26.38 10.01 7.36
N ASP A 281 -27.18 9.44 6.44
CA ASP A 281 -27.63 8.05 6.55
C ASP A 281 -26.47 7.07 6.41
N THR A 282 -25.50 7.40 5.56
CA THR A 282 -24.24 6.63 5.43
C THR A 282 -23.46 6.67 6.74
N VAL A 283 -23.29 7.85 7.34
CA VAL A 283 -22.58 8.01 8.62
C VAL A 283 -23.31 7.28 9.76
N LYS A 284 -24.65 7.43 9.84
CA LYS A 284 -25.48 6.75 10.82
C LYS A 284 -25.34 5.22 10.74
N ALA A 285 -25.39 4.67 9.52
CA ALA A 285 -25.22 3.24 9.28
C ALA A 285 -23.85 2.74 9.76
N LYS A 286 -22.77 3.49 9.46
CA LYS A 286 -21.41 3.15 9.91
C LYS A 286 -21.20 3.25 11.41
N LEU A 287 -21.88 4.19 12.06
CA LEU A 287 -21.87 4.33 13.51
C LEU A 287 -22.92 3.43 14.20
N ASN A 288 -23.59 2.53 13.48
CA ASN A 288 -24.61 1.61 14.00
C ASN A 288 -25.64 2.31 14.90
N LEU A 289 -26.09 3.52 14.49
CA LEU A 289 -27.09 4.25 15.25
C LEU A 289 -28.48 3.61 15.06
N LYS A 290 -29.26 3.57 16.16
CA LYS A 290 -30.62 3.02 16.15
C LYS A 290 -31.57 3.93 15.35
N THR A 291 -32.69 3.39 14.91
CA THR A 291 -33.72 4.11 14.14
C THR A 291 -34.33 5.31 14.91
N ASN A 292 -34.42 5.22 16.23
CA ASN A 292 -34.86 6.31 17.11
C ASN A 292 -33.73 7.31 17.46
N GLN A 293 -32.52 7.17 16.86
CA GLN A 293 -31.39 8.04 17.10
C GLN A 293 -31.13 8.92 15.90
N THR A 294 -31.10 10.24 16.11
CA THR A 294 -30.74 11.24 15.11
C THR A 294 -29.32 11.73 15.39
N LEU A 295 -28.41 11.59 14.42
CA LEU A 295 -27.08 12.19 14.48
C LEU A 295 -27.22 13.70 14.30
N VAL A 296 -26.78 14.48 15.27
CA VAL A 296 -26.95 15.95 15.27
C VAL A 296 -25.65 16.68 15.06
N SER A 297 -24.51 16.10 15.44
CA SER A 297 -23.18 16.70 15.22
C SER A 297 -22.09 15.65 15.23
N LEU A 298 -20.98 15.97 14.56
CA LEU A 298 -19.67 15.32 14.71
C LEU A 298 -18.71 16.37 15.28
N ARG A 299 -18.16 16.12 16.46
CA ARG A 299 -17.32 17.08 17.19
C ARG A 299 -15.89 16.55 17.34
N ILE A 300 -14.94 17.36 16.96
CA ILE A 300 -13.52 17.09 17.21
C ILE A 300 -13.20 17.50 18.64
N ILE A 301 -12.60 16.58 19.40
CA ILE A 301 -12.28 16.75 20.82
C ILE A 301 -10.81 17.04 21.02
N GLU A 302 -9.94 16.37 20.24
CA GLU A 302 -8.50 16.45 20.41
C GLU A 302 -7.77 16.46 19.08
N ARG A 303 -6.69 17.24 19.01
CA ARG A 303 -5.79 17.36 17.86
C ARG A 303 -4.34 17.21 18.27
N GLY A 304 -3.54 16.64 17.37
CA GLY A 304 -2.08 16.58 17.49
C GLY A 304 -1.38 17.86 17.01
N PRO A 305 -0.04 17.88 17.08
CA PRO A 305 0.79 19.04 16.67
C PRO A 305 0.57 19.49 15.23
N SER A 306 0.25 18.58 14.31
CA SER A 306 -0.06 18.89 12.90
C SER A 306 -1.47 19.45 12.69
N ALA A 307 -2.27 19.57 13.75
CA ALA A 307 -3.73 19.74 13.74
C ALA A 307 -4.50 18.50 13.27
N ALA A 308 -3.85 17.34 13.14
CA ALA A 308 -4.51 16.06 12.88
C ALA A 308 -5.47 15.69 14.02
N VAL A 309 -6.63 15.14 13.65
CA VAL A 309 -7.67 14.74 14.60
C VAL A 309 -7.26 13.45 15.30
N GLN A 310 -7.24 13.48 16.64
CA GLN A 310 -6.96 12.33 17.48
C GLN A 310 -8.22 11.75 18.10
N GLN A 311 -9.15 12.61 18.54
CA GLN A 311 -10.39 12.19 19.15
C GLN A 311 -11.57 12.94 18.58
N MET A 312 -12.66 12.20 18.36
CA MET A 312 -13.95 12.73 17.93
C MET A 312 -15.10 12.06 18.68
N GLU A 313 -16.23 12.75 18.76
CA GLU A 313 -17.48 12.18 19.22
C GLU A 313 -18.63 12.49 18.26
N ALA A 314 -19.62 11.60 18.24
CA ALA A 314 -20.90 11.83 17.61
C ALA A 314 -21.91 12.29 18.69
N ILE A 315 -22.57 13.40 18.45
CA ILE A 315 -23.65 13.87 19.29
C ILE A 315 -24.95 13.35 18.70
N VAL A 316 -25.72 12.62 19.51
CA VAL A 316 -26.90 11.91 19.08
C VAL A 316 -28.09 12.33 19.92
N PHE A 317 -29.21 12.70 19.27
CA PHE A 317 -30.49 12.94 19.91
C PHE A 317 -31.34 11.66 19.87
N ASP A 318 -31.88 11.23 21.01
CA ASP A 318 -32.74 10.08 21.10
C ASP A 318 -34.22 10.54 21.11
N GLU A 319 -34.99 10.08 20.12
CA GLU A 319 -36.39 10.45 19.93
C GLU A 319 -37.33 9.90 21.02
N LEU A 320 -36.91 8.86 21.72
CA LEU A 320 -37.73 8.26 22.80
C LEU A 320 -37.51 9.00 24.13
N THR A 321 -36.25 9.23 24.49
CA THR A 321 -35.92 9.87 25.77
C THR A 321 -35.93 11.39 25.69
N LYS A 322 -35.99 11.97 24.48
CA LYS A 322 -35.85 13.41 24.17
C LYS A 322 -34.55 14.04 24.71
N GLY A 323 -33.51 13.20 24.88
CA GLY A 323 -32.20 13.61 25.38
C GLY A 323 -31.13 13.49 24.34
N THR A 324 -29.99 14.19 24.58
CA THR A 324 -28.78 14.06 23.78
C THR A 324 -27.74 13.21 24.51
N SER A 325 -26.96 12.47 23.76
CA SER A 325 -25.80 11.70 24.26
C SER A 325 -24.60 11.86 23.36
N ASN A 326 -23.39 11.79 23.95
CA ASN A 326 -22.15 11.82 23.23
C ASN A 326 -21.61 10.40 23.08
N ILE A 327 -21.29 10.01 21.86
CA ILE A 327 -20.73 8.70 21.53
C ILE A 327 -19.30 8.91 21.06
N PRO A 328 -18.28 8.48 21.82
CA PRO A 328 -16.89 8.52 21.35
C PRO A 328 -16.73 7.72 20.06
N ILE A 329 -16.08 8.29 19.06
CA ILE A 329 -15.79 7.61 17.78
C ILE A 329 -14.67 6.59 17.99
N LEU A 330 -13.60 6.99 18.67
CA LEU A 330 -12.48 6.11 19.02
C LEU A 330 -12.49 5.79 20.51
N PRO A 331 -12.16 4.55 20.92
CA PRO A 331 -11.76 3.40 20.10
C PRO A 331 -12.94 2.57 19.56
N LYS A 332 -14.19 3.02 19.74
CA LYS A 332 -15.40 2.22 19.48
C LYS A 332 -15.53 1.76 18.01
N TYR A 333 -15.22 2.62 17.06
CA TYR A 333 -15.38 2.34 15.62
C TYR A 333 -14.05 2.22 14.87
N GLY A 334 -12.92 2.40 15.55
CA GLY A 334 -11.59 2.26 15.01
C GLY A 334 -10.55 2.23 16.12
N SER A 335 -9.46 1.50 15.92
CA SER A 335 -8.42 1.29 16.93
C SER A 335 -7.43 2.43 17.07
N THR A 336 -7.25 3.23 16.02
CA THR A 336 -6.26 4.32 15.95
C THR A 336 -6.86 5.55 15.28
N PRO A 337 -6.27 6.75 15.47
CA PRO A 337 -6.68 7.96 14.75
C PRO A 337 -6.69 7.81 13.22
N ASP A 338 -5.76 7.05 12.63
CA ASP A 338 -5.76 6.79 11.17
C ASP A 338 -7.04 6.09 10.70
N SER A 339 -7.73 5.35 11.57
CA SER A 339 -9.02 4.71 11.27
C SER A 339 -10.11 5.73 10.90
N LEU A 340 -10.01 6.99 11.36
CA LEU A 340 -10.96 8.05 11.01
C LEU A 340 -11.10 8.25 9.50
N ARG A 341 -10.08 7.90 8.73
CA ARG A 341 -10.11 8.03 7.27
C ARG A 341 -11.17 7.18 6.58
N SER A 342 -11.70 6.15 7.24
CA SER A 342 -12.68 5.21 6.64
C SER A 342 -13.95 4.99 7.45
N ILE A 343 -14.04 5.51 8.67
CA ILE A 343 -15.15 5.25 9.59
C ILE A 343 -16.49 5.81 9.08
N PHE A 344 -16.47 6.95 8.38
CA PHE A 344 -17.71 7.66 8.01
C PHE A 344 -18.40 7.13 6.74
N GLY A 345 -17.93 6.00 6.21
CA GLY A 345 -18.47 5.41 4.97
C GLY A 345 -18.01 6.10 3.69
N ILE A 346 -17.08 7.03 3.83
CA ILE A 346 -16.32 7.70 2.77
C ILE A 346 -14.84 7.54 3.06
N SER A 347 -13.99 7.73 2.06
CA SER A 347 -12.55 7.74 2.23
C SER A 347 -12.05 9.17 2.38
N LEU A 348 -11.62 9.54 3.60
CA LEU A 348 -10.93 10.81 3.83
C LEU A 348 -9.46 10.69 3.42
N LYS A 349 -8.90 11.73 2.84
CA LYS A 349 -7.52 11.70 2.34
C LYS A 349 -6.49 11.68 3.46
N SER A 350 -6.79 12.35 4.60
CA SER A 350 -5.95 12.38 5.80
C SER A 350 -6.81 12.48 7.05
N ILE A 351 -6.18 12.46 8.21
CA ILE A 351 -6.82 12.75 9.51
C ILE A 351 -6.71 14.22 9.92
N LYS A 352 -6.14 15.07 9.06
CA LYS A 352 -6.04 16.51 9.28
C LYS A 352 -7.21 17.21 8.61
N PHE A 353 -8.32 17.38 9.33
CA PHE A 353 -9.54 17.95 8.78
C PHE A 353 -10.37 18.70 9.81
N ASP A 354 -11.27 19.54 9.30
CA ASP A 354 -12.42 20.10 9.99
C ASP A 354 -13.70 19.45 9.46
N VAL A 355 -14.75 19.44 10.29
CA VAL A 355 -16.06 18.92 9.92
C VAL A 355 -17.12 19.96 10.21
N SER A 356 -18.06 20.13 9.30
CA SER A 356 -19.24 21.01 9.46
C SER A 356 -20.48 20.31 8.94
N ALA A 357 -21.62 20.61 9.57
CA ALA A 357 -22.91 20.14 9.12
C ALA A 357 -23.52 21.14 8.12
N ASP A 358 -24.33 20.65 7.16
CA ASP A 358 -25.06 21.50 6.22
C ASP A 358 -26.19 22.30 6.90
N SER A 359 -26.52 21.96 8.17
CA SER A 359 -27.48 22.69 9.01
C SER A 359 -26.84 23.61 10.03
N SER A 360 -25.50 23.80 9.99
CA SER A 360 -24.79 24.70 10.93
C SER A 360 -25.34 26.11 10.90
N GLN A 361 -25.64 26.65 12.09
CA GLN A 361 -26.21 27.98 12.29
C GLN A 361 -25.41 28.74 13.34
N THR A 362 -25.22 30.04 13.13
CA THR A 362 -24.75 30.93 14.20
C THR A 362 -25.93 31.39 15.03
N ILE A 363 -25.94 31.08 16.30
CA ILE A 363 -26.99 31.43 17.25
C ILE A 363 -26.47 32.59 18.11
N LYS A 364 -27.23 33.70 18.14
CA LYS A 364 -26.96 34.79 19.07
C LYS A 364 -27.62 34.48 20.39
N MET A 365 -26.83 34.41 21.44
CA MET A 365 -27.28 34.12 22.80
C MET A 365 -27.84 35.38 23.48
N ALA A 366 -28.57 35.18 24.58
CA ALA A 366 -29.20 36.28 25.33
C ALA A 366 -28.20 37.28 25.93
N ASP A 367 -26.97 36.83 26.20
CA ASP A 367 -25.85 37.67 26.67
C ASP A 367 -25.13 38.43 25.55
N GLY A 368 -25.59 38.24 24.30
CA GLY A 368 -24.99 38.85 23.09
C GLY A 368 -23.85 38.07 22.50
N SER A 369 -23.40 36.98 23.11
CA SER A 369 -22.41 36.06 22.53
C SER A 369 -22.99 35.31 21.33
N GLU A 370 -22.11 34.81 20.43
CA GLU A 370 -22.48 33.99 19.29
C GLU A 370 -21.90 32.58 19.44
N VAL A 371 -22.74 31.59 19.18
CA VAL A 371 -22.37 30.18 19.22
C VAL A 371 -22.76 29.51 17.91
N ASN A 372 -21.84 28.78 17.31
CA ASN A 372 -22.12 27.95 16.15
C ASN A 372 -22.67 26.60 16.61
N ALA A 373 -23.81 26.21 16.10
CA ALA A 373 -24.43 24.91 16.32
C ALA A 373 -24.66 24.19 15.01
N ASP A 374 -24.18 22.94 14.92
CA ASP A 374 -24.41 22.09 13.75
C ASP A 374 -25.86 21.66 13.61
N SER A 375 -26.58 21.63 14.72
CA SER A 375 -27.98 21.26 14.77
C SER A 375 -28.69 22.04 15.88
N LEU A 376 -29.92 22.43 15.59
CA LEU A 376 -30.82 23.00 16.58
C LEU A 376 -31.59 21.92 17.35
N LYS A 377 -31.64 20.70 16.83
CA LYS A 377 -32.37 19.59 17.45
C LYS A 377 -31.78 19.23 18.81
N GLY A 378 -32.64 19.12 19.81
CA GLY A 378 -32.21 18.87 21.17
C GLY A 378 -31.73 20.08 21.97
N GLN A 379 -31.54 21.24 21.32
CA GLN A 379 -31.21 22.49 21.99
C GLN A 379 -32.40 22.98 22.81
N LYS A 380 -32.11 23.61 23.98
CA LYS A 380 -33.13 24.24 24.82
C LYS A 380 -33.31 25.70 24.44
N ILE A 381 -34.52 26.10 24.24
CA ILE A 381 -34.94 27.51 24.07
C ILE A 381 -35.93 27.92 25.11
N LYS A 382 -35.96 29.20 25.49
CA LYS A 382 -37.04 29.73 26.31
C LYS A 382 -38.23 30.11 25.43
N ASN A 383 -39.40 29.58 25.76
CA ASN A 383 -40.63 30.02 25.13
C ASN A 383 -41.11 31.39 25.66
N ALA A 384 -42.19 31.91 25.14
CA ALA A 384 -42.76 33.19 25.56
C ALA A 384 -43.15 33.27 27.04
N ALA A 385 -43.38 32.13 27.70
CA ALA A 385 -43.64 32.00 29.11
C ALA A 385 -42.37 31.87 29.97
N GLY A 386 -41.17 31.94 29.40
CA GLY A 386 -39.90 31.77 30.09
C GLY A 386 -39.54 30.33 30.44
N THR A 387 -40.29 29.33 29.96
CA THR A 387 -40.06 27.91 30.21
C THR A 387 -39.07 27.33 29.20
N ASP A 388 -38.15 26.49 29.68
CA ASP A 388 -37.22 25.77 28.80
C ASP A 388 -37.94 24.68 27.99
N VAL A 389 -37.84 24.78 26.67
CA VAL A 389 -38.42 23.78 25.72
C VAL A 389 -37.32 23.27 24.83
N SER A 390 -37.22 21.94 24.69
CA SER A 390 -36.27 21.35 23.72
C SER A 390 -36.83 21.38 22.30
N ILE A 391 -36.01 21.72 21.35
CA ILE A 391 -36.34 21.69 19.90
C ILE A 391 -36.37 20.21 19.45
N THR A 392 -37.54 19.72 19.05
CA THR A 392 -37.76 18.34 18.62
C THR A 392 -38.23 18.21 17.16
N GLU A 393 -38.70 19.30 16.58
CA GLU A 393 -39.20 19.36 15.20
C GLU A 393 -38.06 19.18 14.18
N LEU A 394 -38.39 18.70 12.98
CA LEU A 394 -37.43 18.57 11.84
C LEU A 394 -37.06 19.91 11.22
N ASN A 395 -37.97 20.91 11.30
CA ASN A 395 -37.74 22.25 10.78
C ASN A 395 -38.37 23.26 11.74
N LEU A 396 -37.67 24.39 11.93
CA LEU A 396 -38.19 25.51 12.70
C LEU A 396 -38.62 26.65 11.75
N PRO A 397 -39.83 27.20 11.92
CA PRO A 397 -40.21 28.44 11.21
C PRO A 397 -39.48 29.63 11.85
N VAL A 398 -38.57 30.23 11.11
CA VAL A 398 -37.85 31.45 11.53
C VAL A 398 -38.51 32.64 10.83
N ARG A 399 -38.97 33.62 11.62
CA ARG A 399 -39.58 34.85 11.11
C ARG A 399 -38.46 35.85 10.81
N LEU A 400 -38.36 36.24 9.53
CA LEU A 400 -37.51 37.33 9.07
C LEU A 400 -38.32 38.63 9.03
N LYS A 401 -37.65 39.79 8.81
CA LYS A 401 -38.31 41.11 8.79
C LYS A 401 -39.52 41.18 7.80
N THR A 402 -39.40 40.50 6.67
CA THR A 402 -40.38 40.58 5.56
C THR A 402 -40.91 39.23 5.09
N SER A 403 -40.44 38.12 5.71
CA SER A 403 -40.79 36.75 5.30
C SER A 403 -40.64 35.75 6.44
N SER A 404 -41.03 34.50 6.23
CA SER A 404 -40.65 33.39 7.12
C SER A 404 -39.89 32.32 6.32
N LYS A 405 -38.93 31.66 6.96
CA LYS A 405 -38.14 30.60 6.38
C LYS A 405 -38.21 29.39 7.29
N LEU A 406 -38.33 28.19 6.70
CA LEU A 406 -38.14 26.95 7.43
C LEU A 406 -36.65 26.63 7.49
N VAL A 407 -36.09 26.45 8.67
CA VAL A 407 -34.69 26.11 8.89
C VAL A 407 -34.63 24.65 9.38
N PRO A 408 -33.88 23.77 8.72
CA PRO A 408 -33.66 22.40 9.18
C PRO A 408 -33.05 22.39 10.56
N THR A 409 -33.53 21.51 11.44
CA THR A 409 -33.03 21.40 12.81
C THR A 409 -31.96 20.33 12.96
N SER A 410 -31.79 19.45 11.97
CA SER A 410 -30.74 18.42 11.94
C SER A 410 -30.07 18.36 10.57
N PRO A 411 -28.79 17.96 10.49
CA PRO A 411 -28.07 17.88 9.23
C PRO A 411 -28.62 16.76 8.33
N LYS A 412 -28.40 16.93 7.03
CA LYS A 412 -28.56 15.90 5.99
C LYS A 412 -27.19 15.38 5.54
N SER A 413 -26.15 16.17 5.72
CA SER A 413 -24.79 15.82 5.34
C SER A 413 -23.76 16.51 6.24
N PHE A 414 -22.57 15.92 6.27
CA PHE A 414 -21.37 16.50 6.88
C PHE A 414 -20.33 16.77 5.78
N SER A 415 -19.79 17.98 5.77
CA SER A 415 -18.68 18.37 4.91
C SER A 415 -17.37 18.28 5.69
N PHE A 416 -16.41 17.54 5.15
CA PHE A 416 -15.06 17.42 5.68
C PHE A 416 -14.12 18.21 4.78
N THR A 417 -13.44 19.19 5.35
CA THR A 417 -12.41 19.98 4.67
C THR A 417 -11.09 19.75 5.36
N GLY A 418 -10.08 19.31 4.63
CA GLY A 418 -8.82 18.90 5.22
C GLY A 418 -7.62 19.19 4.36
N ASP A 419 -6.45 18.95 4.94
CA ASP A 419 -5.14 19.15 4.32
C ASP A 419 -4.35 17.85 4.30
N GLY A 420 -3.53 17.66 3.23
CA GLY A 420 -2.67 16.51 3.05
C GLY A 420 -3.36 15.23 2.57
N TRP A 421 -2.55 14.25 2.22
CA TRP A 421 -2.99 12.92 1.76
C TRP A 421 -2.06 11.83 2.26
N GLY A 422 -2.59 10.92 3.04
CA GLY A 422 -1.90 9.79 3.66
C GLY A 422 -1.98 9.82 5.18
N HIS A 423 -1.13 9.04 5.82
CA HIS A 423 -1.07 8.90 7.28
C HIS A 423 -0.31 10.02 7.99
N LEU A 424 0.32 10.95 7.28
CA LEU A 424 1.08 12.11 7.79
C LEU A 424 2.37 11.77 8.54
N LEU A 425 2.86 10.54 8.53
CA LEU A 425 4.09 10.13 9.22
C LEU A 425 5.28 10.06 8.27
N GLY A 426 6.46 10.48 8.75
CA GLY A 426 7.70 10.45 8.00
C GLY A 426 7.69 11.38 6.78
N MET A 427 8.27 10.95 5.65
CA MET A 427 8.51 11.82 4.50
C MET A 427 7.23 12.11 3.71
N SER A 428 6.92 13.40 3.52
CA SER A 428 5.98 13.85 2.50
C SER A 428 6.64 13.82 1.13
N GLN A 429 6.00 13.17 0.14
CA GLN A 429 6.50 13.12 -1.22
C GLN A 429 6.48 14.50 -1.88
N TRP A 430 5.38 15.25 -1.73
CA TRP A 430 5.28 16.61 -2.23
C TRP A 430 6.22 17.59 -1.51
N GLY A 431 6.39 17.43 -0.19
CA GLY A 431 7.37 18.21 0.57
C GLY A 431 8.81 17.90 0.15
N ALA A 432 9.16 16.63 -0.06
CA ALA A 432 10.46 16.23 -0.60
C ALA A 432 10.73 16.85 -1.97
N ARG A 433 9.71 16.91 -2.86
CA ARG A 433 9.79 17.63 -4.12
C ARG A 433 10.07 19.11 -3.90
N GLY A 434 9.31 19.79 -3.04
CA GLY A 434 9.48 21.21 -2.76
C GLY A 434 10.85 21.54 -2.19
N MET A 435 11.38 20.71 -1.28
CA MET A 435 12.75 20.86 -0.78
C MET A 435 13.79 20.70 -1.91
N ALA A 436 13.64 19.67 -2.74
CA ALA A 436 14.56 19.42 -3.85
C ALA A 436 14.58 20.58 -4.86
N GLU A 437 13.42 21.15 -5.18
CA GLU A 437 13.28 22.34 -6.04
C GLU A 437 13.94 23.60 -5.42
N GLN A 438 14.07 23.65 -4.09
CA GLN A 438 14.81 24.70 -3.36
C GLN A 438 16.30 24.39 -3.18
N GLY A 439 16.80 23.30 -3.78
CA GLY A 439 18.23 22.95 -3.80
C GLY A 439 18.71 22.01 -2.70
N TYR A 440 17.82 21.55 -1.80
CA TYR A 440 18.17 20.56 -0.78
C TYR A 440 18.56 19.23 -1.42
N LYS A 441 19.57 18.57 -0.84
CA LYS A 441 20.02 17.24 -1.26
C LYS A 441 19.20 16.15 -0.58
N TYR A 442 19.16 14.95 -1.16
CA TYR A 442 18.37 13.83 -0.68
C TYR A 442 18.63 13.47 0.77
N ASP A 443 19.88 13.56 1.24
CA ASP A 443 20.24 13.29 2.63
C ASP A 443 19.71 14.35 3.60
N GLN A 444 19.66 15.62 3.19
CA GLN A 444 19.05 16.72 3.93
C GLN A 444 17.53 16.54 3.99
N ILE A 445 16.90 16.11 2.89
CA ILE A 445 15.47 15.81 2.82
C ILE A 445 15.13 14.68 3.80
N ILE A 446 15.85 13.57 3.77
CA ILE A 446 15.66 12.44 4.69
C ILE A 446 15.79 12.89 6.15
N LYS A 447 16.84 13.63 6.49
CA LYS A 447 17.08 14.12 7.86
C LYS A 447 16.05 15.14 8.34
N HIS A 448 15.38 15.85 7.45
CA HIS A 448 14.28 16.74 7.78
C HIS A 448 13.06 15.96 8.29
N TYR A 449 12.67 14.88 7.58
CA TYR A 449 11.45 14.13 7.91
C TYR A 449 11.64 13.04 8.95
N TYR A 450 12.87 12.54 9.13
CA TYR A 450 13.16 11.49 10.11
C TYR A 450 14.16 12.02 11.14
N THR A 451 13.66 12.27 12.33
CA THR A 451 14.41 12.93 13.41
C THR A 451 15.58 12.06 13.90
N GLY A 452 16.78 12.65 13.96
CA GLY A 452 17.97 12.00 14.53
C GLY A 452 18.53 10.83 13.71
N VAL A 453 18.21 10.75 12.41
CA VAL A 453 18.71 9.68 11.53
C VAL A 453 20.02 10.06 10.85
N ASP A 454 20.83 9.05 10.59
CA ASP A 454 21.97 9.11 9.67
C ASP A 454 21.57 8.57 8.30
N VAL A 455 22.17 9.15 7.26
CA VAL A 455 22.05 8.66 5.87
C VAL A 455 23.40 8.14 5.43
N LYS A 456 23.53 6.83 5.30
CA LYS A 456 24.82 6.19 5.05
C LYS A 456 24.71 4.85 4.33
N LYS A 457 25.81 4.44 3.72
CA LYS A 457 25.93 3.12 3.11
C LYS A 457 26.06 2.05 4.19
N ILE A 458 25.32 0.96 4.02
CA ILE A 458 25.44 -0.25 4.83
C ILE A 458 26.05 -1.35 3.95
N ASN A 459 27.11 -1.99 4.47
CA ASN A 459 27.85 -3.05 3.75
C ASN A 459 27.15 -4.41 3.85
#